data_cf17cdb7665668cad2fdd827d23197c3
#
_entry.id   cf17cdb7665668cad2fdd827d23197c3
#
_cell.length_a   1.000
_cell.length_b   1.000
_cell.length_c   1.000
_cell.angle_alpha   90.00
_cell.angle_beta   90.00
_cell.angle_gamma   90.00
#
_symmetry.space_group_name_H-M   'P 1'
#
loop_
_entity.id
_entity.type
_entity.pdbx_description
1 polymer ?
#
loop_
_entity_poly.entity_id
_entity_poly.type
_entity_poly.pdbx_seq_one_letter_code
_entity_poly.pdbx_strand_id
1 'polypeptide(L)'
;MAELSVPTVRVRRSFLAAMAEFRSDGRGDAADTSSIGNELREFGPSWTSPDGFARYVEWLRDQAREDAPRPEGHVPCTTLWWVAGDEYLGRIAVRHRLTQELLDVGGHIGYDVRPSARRRGHATAMLRAVLPVAGDLGIDSALVTCDVDNVASRKVIESSGGVLEDQRGGKLRFWVATA
;
A
#
# COMPACT_ATOMS: atom_id res chain seq x y z
N MET A 1 9.06 13.19 12.87
CA MET A 1 9.49 11.82 12.50
C MET A 1 8.34 11.18 11.77
N ALA A 2 8.60 10.40 10.72
CA ALA A 2 7.52 9.70 9.99
C ALA A 2 7.21 8.36 10.65
N GLU A 3 5.93 7.98 10.67
CA GLU A 3 5.42 6.79 11.36
C GLU A 3 4.21 6.18 10.64
N LEU A 4 3.89 4.91 10.95
CA LEU A 4 2.66 4.28 10.50
C LEU A 4 1.48 4.81 11.32
N SER A 5 0.40 5.14 10.60
CA SER A 5 -0.86 5.59 11.19
C SER A 5 -2.02 4.88 10.51
N VAL A 6 -3.07 4.58 11.25
CA VAL A 6 -4.35 4.26 10.61
C VAL A 6 -4.81 5.43 9.76
N PRO A 7 -5.51 5.20 8.65
CA PRO A 7 -6.06 6.28 7.84
C PRO A 7 -6.86 7.28 8.68
N THR A 8 -6.64 8.57 8.49
CA THR A 8 -7.21 9.63 9.34
C THR A 8 -7.56 10.87 8.54
N VAL A 9 -8.66 11.52 8.89
CA VAL A 9 -9.11 12.78 8.26
C VAL A 9 -8.14 13.94 8.49
N ARG A 10 -7.29 13.84 9.52
CA ARG A 10 -6.32 14.88 9.88
C ARG A 10 -5.41 15.30 8.72
N VAL A 11 -4.96 14.33 7.93
CA VAL A 11 -4.02 14.59 6.82
C VAL A 11 -4.69 14.89 5.48
N ARG A 12 -6.02 15.15 5.45
CA ARG A 12 -6.79 15.32 4.21
C ARG A 12 -6.13 16.29 3.22
N ARG A 13 -5.69 17.46 3.67
CA ARG A 13 -5.07 18.47 2.80
C ARG A 13 -3.82 17.93 2.12
N SER A 14 -2.94 17.30 2.88
CA SER A 14 -1.70 16.70 2.38
C SER A 14 -1.97 15.49 1.50
N PHE A 15 -2.98 14.66 1.85
CA PHE A 15 -3.42 13.53 1.03
C PHE A 15 -3.89 13.99 -0.35
N LEU A 16 -4.73 15.02 -0.43
CA LEU A 16 -5.20 15.55 -1.72
C LEU A 16 -4.04 16.06 -2.58
N ALA A 17 -3.08 16.74 -1.98
CA ALA A 17 -1.86 17.17 -2.69
C ALA A 17 -1.06 15.98 -3.21
N ALA A 18 -0.89 14.92 -2.41
CA ALA A 18 -0.22 13.70 -2.82
C ALA A 18 -0.95 12.99 -3.98
N MET A 19 -2.30 12.94 -3.94
CA MET A 19 -3.08 12.35 -5.04
C MET A 19 -2.96 13.17 -6.34
N ALA A 20 -2.83 14.49 -6.26
CA ALA A 20 -2.53 15.33 -7.41
C ALA A 20 -1.14 15.01 -8.00
N GLU A 21 -0.13 14.77 -7.15
CA GLU A 21 1.20 14.34 -7.59
C GLU A 21 1.15 12.96 -8.27
N PHE A 22 0.40 11.99 -7.73
CA PHE A 22 0.24 10.67 -8.36
C PHE A 22 -0.43 10.78 -9.72
N ARG A 23 -1.45 11.63 -9.88
CA ARG A 23 -2.06 11.90 -11.20
C ARG A 23 -1.05 12.47 -12.19
N SER A 24 -0.25 13.43 -11.77
CA SER A 24 0.81 14.01 -12.60
C SER A 24 1.91 13.00 -12.97
N ASP A 25 2.08 11.97 -12.15
CA ASP A 25 3.01 10.85 -12.36
C ASP A 25 2.37 9.70 -13.20
N GLY A 26 1.18 9.94 -13.79
CA GLY A 26 0.50 9.01 -14.69
C GLY A 26 -0.39 7.96 -13.99
N ARG A 27 -0.67 8.11 -12.69
CA ARG A 27 -1.54 7.18 -11.96
C ARG A 27 -3.02 7.59 -12.12
N GLY A 28 -3.88 6.60 -12.17
CA GLY A 28 -5.33 6.80 -12.20
C GLY A 28 -5.93 6.88 -13.60
N ASP A 29 -5.17 6.63 -14.66
CA ASP A 29 -5.74 6.42 -15.99
C ASP A 29 -6.48 5.06 -16.07
N ALA A 30 -7.16 4.80 -17.18
CA ALA A 30 -7.98 3.59 -17.35
C ALA A 30 -7.16 2.29 -17.34
N ALA A 31 -5.86 2.36 -17.64
CA ALA A 31 -4.95 1.21 -17.65
C ALA A 31 -4.28 0.97 -16.29
N ASP A 32 -4.32 1.93 -15.38
CA ASP A 32 -3.74 1.80 -14.04
C ASP A 32 -4.60 0.91 -13.14
N THR A 33 -4.19 -0.35 -12.97
CA THR A 33 -4.84 -1.34 -12.11
C THR A 33 -4.35 -1.31 -10.67
N SER A 34 -3.47 -0.39 -10.30
CA SER A 34 -2.98 -0.25 -8.93
C SER A 34 -4.08 0.19 -7.97
N SER A 35 -3.89 -0.08 -6.67
CA SER A 35 -4.84 0.36 -5.64
C SER A 35 -5.06 1.88 -5.66
N ILE A 36 -3.98 2.67 -5.79
CA ILE A 36 -4.11 4.13 -5.90
C ILE A 36 -4.86 4.53 -7.17
N GLY A 37 -4.58 3.91 -8.31
CA GLY A 37 -5.27 4.19 -9.56
C GLY A 37 -6.76 3.91 -9.49
N ASN A 38 -7.13 2.75 -8.93
CA ASN A 38 -8.53 2.39 -8.71
C ASN A 38 -9.23 3.38 -7.76
N GLU A 39 -8.62 3.71 -6.64
CA GLU A 39 -9.19 4.64 -5.66
C GLU A 39 -9.29 6.08 -6.19
N LEU A 40 -8.33 6.54 -7.00
CA LEU A 40 -8.41 7.83 -7.68
C LEU A 40 -9.64 7.93 -8.59
N ARG A 41 -9.99 6.84 -9.28
CA ARG A 41 -11.18 6.79 -10.14
C ARG A 41 -12.47 6.69 -9.35
N GLU A 42 -12.50 5.79 -8.37
CA GLU A 42 -13.71 5.46 -7.60
C GLU A 42 -14.07 6.54 -6.58
N PHE A 43 -13.10 6.97 -5.78
CA PHE A 43 -13.32 7.86 -4.64
C PHE A 43 -12.84 9.30 -4.88
N GLY A 44 -11.96 9.53 -5.85
CA GLY A 44 -11.35 10.84 -6.10
C GLY A 44 -12.35 12.01 -6.15
N PRO A 45 -13.50 11.89 -6.86
CA PRO A 45 -14.52 12.95 -6.88
C PRO A 45 -15.11 13.26 -5.50
N SER A 46 -15.24 12.26 -4.62
CA SER A 46 -15.82 12.43 -3.27
C SER A 46 -14.86 13.04 -2.27
N TRP A 47 -13.54 12.95 -2.47
CA TRP A 47 -12.53 13.47 -1.56
C TRP A 47 -12.51 14.99 -1.44
N THR A 48 -13.13 15.69 -2.40
CA THR A 48 -13.20 17.15 -2.42
C THR A 48 -14.03 17.71 -1.25
N SER A 49 -14.99 16.95 -0.75
CA SER A 49 -15.75 17.31 0.45
C SER A 49 -15.16 16.65 1.71
N PRO A 50 -15.19 17.31 2.88
CA PRO A 50 -14.78 16.71 4.15
C PRO A 50 -15.53 15.42 4.47
N ASP A 51 -16.84 15.39 4.27
CA ASP A 51 -17.69 14.22 4.55
C ASP A 51 -17.40 13.07 3.59
N GLY A 52 -17.17 13.35 2.31
CA GLY A 52 -16.78 12.34 1.33
C GLY A 52 -15.42 11.72 1.67
N PHE A 53 -14.47 12.54 2.09
CA PHE A 53 -13.17 12.05 2.54
C PHE A 53 -13.28 11.24 3.83
N ALA A 54 -14.12 11.65 4.78
CA ALA A 54 -14.35 10.89 6.02
C ALA A 54 -14.94 9.51 5.72
N ARG A 55 -15.93 9.40 4.81
CA ARG A 55 -16.48 8.11 4.38
C ARG A 55 -15.43 7.20 3.71
N TYR A 56 -14.55 7.78 2.90
CA TYR A 56 -13.43 7.04 2.31
C TYR A 56 -12.47 6.50 3.38
N VAL A 57 -12.12 7.31 4.38
CA VAL A 57 -11.26 6.89 5.49
C VAL A 57 -11.90 5.73 6.27
N GLU A 58 -13.20 5.80 6.56
CA GLU A 58 -13.95 4.73 7.22
C GLU A 58 -13.96 3.46 6.36
N TRP A 59 -14.30 3.58 5.08
CA TRP A 59 -14.28 2.46 4.13
C TRP A 59 -12.91 1.79 4.12
N LEU A 60 -11.83 2.57 4.07
CA LEU A 60 -10.47 2.02 4.02
C LEU A 60 -10.10 1.27 5.30
N ARG A 61 -10.52 1.76 6.46
CA ARG A 61 -10.36 1.07 7.74
C ARG A 61 -11.17 -0.23 7.83
N ASP A 62 -12.39 -0.20 7.34
CA ASP A 62 -13.28 -1.36 7.36
C ASP A 62 -12.80 -2.51 6.47
N GLN A 63 -11.97 -2.25 5.45
CA GLN A 63 -11.40 -3.30 4.60
C GLN A 63 -10.54 -4.32 5.37
N ALA A 64 -10.11 -4.02 6.58
CA ALA A 64 -9.42 -4.96 7.46
C ALA A 64 -10.35 -6.02 8.09
N ARG A 65 -11.67 -5.79 8.09
CA ARG A 65 -12.66 -6.69 8.71
C ARG A 65 -13.03 -7.82 7.77
N GLU A 66 -13.19 -9.04 8.31
CA GLU A 66 -13.63 -10.21 7.50
C GLU A 66 -15.02 -10.02 6.88
N ASP A 67 -15.93 -9.38 7.61
CA ASP A 67 -17.33 -9.18 7.20
C ASP A 67 -17.56 -7.92 6.35
N ALA A 68 -16.51 -7.13 6.05
CA ALA A 68 -16.65 -5.95 5.20
C ALA A 68 -16.97 -6.36 3.75
N PRO A 69 -17.91 -5.66 3.09
CA PRO A 69 -18.19 -5.86 1.67
C PRO A 69 -16.94 -5.60 0.83
N ARG A 70 -16.63 -6.51 -0.08
CA ARG A 70 -15.54 -6.36 -1.05
C ARG A 70 -15.82 -7.13 -2.34
N PRO A 71 -15.17 -6.78 -3.46
CA PRO A 71 -15.30 -7.52 -4.71
C PRO A 71 -14.88 -8.98 -4.54
N GLU A 72 -15.45 -9.86 -5.37
CA GLU A 72 -15.07 -11.26 -5.42
C GLU A 72 -13.55 -11.41 -5.68
N GLY A 73 -12.92 -12.37 -5.02
CA GLY A 73 -11.47 -12.60 -5.12
C GLY A 73 -10.61 -11.66 -4.27
N HIS A 74 -11.20 -10.63 -3.67
CA HIS A 74 -10.50 -9.76 -2.73
C HIS A 74 -10.50 -10.36 -1.32
N VAL A 75 -9.44 -10.09 -0.57
CA VAL A 75 -9.25 -10.54 0.81
C VAL A 75 -9.26 -9.36 1.77
N PRO A 76 -9.48 -9.57 3.07
CA PRO A 76 -9.28 -8.52 4.07
C PRO A 76 -7.89 -7.90 3.94
N CYS A 77 -7.83 -6.58 4.10
CA CYS A 77 -6.61 -5.82 3.87
C CYS A 77 -6.49 -4.67 4.88
N THR A 78 -5.41 -4.66 5.63
CA THR A 78 -5.08 -3.56 6.54
C THR A 78 -4.23 -2.54 5.79
N THR A 79 -4.79 -1.35 5.56
CA THR A 79 -4.06 -0.22 4.98
C THR A 79 -3.62 0.73 6.08
N LEU A 80 -2.33 1.06 6.07
CA LEU A 80 -1.74 2.07 6.95
C LEU A 80 -1.13 3.18 6.11
N TRP A 81 -1.17 4.41 6.63
CA TRP A 81 -0.55 5.56 6.02
C TRP A 81 0.78 5.88 6.69
N TRP A 82 1.74 6.28 5.89
CA TRP A 82 3.02 6.79 6.35
C TRP A 82 2.92 8.31 6.46
N VAL A 83 2.99 8.81 7.67
CA VAL A 83 2.71 10.23 7.97
C VAL A 83 3.81 10.87 8.80
N ALA A 84 4.04 12.15 8.60
CA ALA A 84 4.91 12.97 9.44
C ALA A 84 4.10 14.19 9.94
N GLY A 85 3.64 14.15 11.19
CA GLY A 85 2.69 15.16 11.67
C GLY A 85 1.41 15.13 10.84
N ASP A 86 1.09 16.25 10.18
CA ASP A 86 -0.09 16.38 9.30
C ASP A 86 0.23 16.10 7.82
N GLU A 87 1.43 15.62 7.52
CA GLU A 87 1.87 15.33 6.17
C GLU A 87 1.69 13.86 5.82
N TYR A 88 0.95 13.57 4.75
CA TYR A 88 0.84 12.26 4.13
C TYR A 88 2.03 12.04 3.18
N LEU A 89 2.81 10.99 3.42
CA LEU A 89 4.01 10.64 2.67
C LEU A 89 3.87 9.38 1.83
N GLY A 90 2.90 8.52 2.16
CA GLY A 90 2.68 7.27 1.45
C GLY A 90 1.71 6.35 2.15
N ARG A 91 1.59 5.15 1.62
CA ARG A 91 0.73 4.09 2.15
C ARG A 91 1.39 2.73 2.02
N ILE A 92 0.99 1.82 2.88
CA ILE A 92 1.33 0.41 2.83
C ILE A 92 0.10 -0.40 3.19
N ALA A 93 -0.11 -1.51 2.50
CA ALA A 93 -1.26 -2.37 2.71
C ALA A 93 -0.80 -3.81 2.93
N VAL A 94 -1.39 -4.48 3.91
CA VAL A 94 -1.17 -5.89 4.23
C VAL A 94 -2.44 -6.66 3.95
N ARG A 95 -2.43 -7.51 2.94
CA ARG A 95 -3.50 -8.47 2.64
C ARG A 95 -3.36 -9.63 3.62
N HIS A 96 -4.45 -9.98 4.29
CA HIS A 96 -4.41 -10.92 5.43
C HIS A 96 -4.13 -12.36 5.01
N ARG A 97 -4.37 -12.71 3.75
CA ARG A 97 -4.10 -14.03 3.15
C ARG A 97 -3.83 -13.92 1.65
N LEU A 98 -3.30 -14.98 1.08
CA LEU A 98 -3.04 -15.05 -0.36
C LEU A 98 -4.15 -15.85 -1.06
N THR A 99 -4.69 -15.27 -2.14
CA THR A 99 -5.35 -16.03 -3.20
C THR A 99 -4.31 -16.55 -4.18
N GLN A 100 -4.69 -17.37 -5.16
CA GLN A 100 -3.73 -17.84 -6.17
C GLN A 100 -3.11 -16.66 -6.94
N GLU A 101 -3.90 -15.65 -7.31
CA GLU A 101 -3.41 -14.45 -7.97
C GLU A 101 -2.41 -13.66 -7.11
N LEU A 102 -2.73 -13.50 -5.81
CA LEU A 102 -1.83 -12.84 -4.88
C LEU A 102 -0.54 -13.62 -4.65
N LEU A 103 -0.63 -14.96 -4.62
CA LEU A 103 0.53 -15.83 -4.52
C LEU A 103 1.44 -15.71 -5.75
N ASP A 104 0.85 -15.59 -6.94
CA ASP A 104 1.62 -15.52 -8.18
C ASP A 104 2.21 -14.13 -8.43
N VAL A 105 1.44 -13.05 -8.26
CA VAL A 105 1.86 -11.70 -8.69
C VAL A 105 1.61 -10.57 -7.70
N GLY A 106 0.63 -10.69 -6.78
CA GLY A 106 0.22 -9.56 -5.94
C GLY A 106 0.94 -9.47 -4.59
N GLY A 107 1.21 -10.61 -3.96
CA GLY A 107 1.82 -10.70 -2.62
C GLY A 107 0.91 -10.23 -1.48
N HIS A 108 1.43 -10.34 -0.24
CA HIS A 108 0.78 -9.84 0.97
C HIS A 108 0.88 -8.31 1.08
N ILE A 109 2.02 -7.72 0.71
CA ILE A 109 2.33 -6.32 1.00
C ILE A 109 2.53 -5.54 -0.29
N GLY A 110 1.81 -4.42 -0.41
CA GLY A 110 2.00 -3.41 -1.43
C GLY A 110 2.17 -2.03 -0.80
N TYR A 111 2.99 -1.18 -1.41
CA TYR A 111 3.24 0.16 -0.89
C TYR A 111 3.47 1.17 -2.02
N ASP A 112 3.15 2.43 -1.70
CA ASP A 112 3.40 3.59 -2.56
C ASP A 112 3.93 4.75 -1.71
N VAL A 113 4.92 5.46 -2.24
CA VAL A 113 5.46 6.69 -1.66
C VAL A 113 5.07 7.87 -2.54
N ARG A 114 4.55 8.92 -1.91
CA ARG A 114 4.25 10.20 -2.55
C ARG A 114 5.43 10.64 -3.44
N PRO A 115 5.22 11.03 -4.70
CA PRO A 115 6.31 11.35 -5.62
C PRO A 115 7.35 12.32 -5.06
N SER A 116 6.92 13.42 -4.45
CA SER A 116 7.82 14.42 -3.84
C SER A 116 8.60 13.92 -2.59
N ALA A 117 8.18 12.80 -2.00
CA ALA A 117 8.83 12.20 -0.83
C ALA A 117 9.73 10.99 -1.19
N ARG A 118 9.81 10.61 -2.45
CA ARG A 118 10.64 9.47 -2.90
C ARG A 118 12.13 9.72 -2.68
N ARG A 119 12.91 8.62 -2.66
CA ARG A 119 14.39 8.63 -2.52
C ARG A 119 14.92 9.21 -1.20
N ARG A 120 14.07 9.16 -0.15
CA ARG A 120 14.42 9.61 1.21
C ARG A 120 14.35 8.45 2.23
N GLY A 121 14.33 7.21 1.77
CA GLY A 121 14.28 6.01 2.63
C GLY A 121 12.90 5.66 3.18
N HIS A 122 11.84 6.40 2.84
CA HIS A 122 10.49 6.17 3.38
C HIS A 122 9.93 4.78 3.06
N ALA A 123 10.13 4.28 1.83
CA ALA A 123 9.65 2.95 1.46
C ALA A 123 10.27 1.84 2.33
N THR A 124 11.58 1.90 2.56
CA THR A 124 12.28 0.93 3.41
C THR A 124 11.84 1.05 4.86
N ALA A 125 11.72 2.26 5.39
CA ALA A 125 11.26 2.49 6.75
C ALA A 125 9.82 1.99 6.96
N MET A 126 8.95 2.27 6.00
CA MET A 126 7.54 1.85 6.00
C MET A 126 7.40 0.33 5.92
N LEU A 127 8.16 -0.33 5.02
CA LEU A 127 8.13 -1.79 4.90
C LEU A 127 8.60 -2.45 6.20
N ARG A 128 9.72 -2.00 6.77
CA ARG A 128 10.20 -2.53 8.05
C ARG A 128 9.23 -2.32 9.20
N ALA A 129 8.58 -1.16 9.24
CA ALA A 129 7.62 -0.83 10.30
C ALA A 129 6.33 -1.68 10.21
N VAL A 130 5.94 -2.15 9.02
CA VAL A 130 4.72 -2.95 8.86
C VAL A 130 4.93 -4.45 9.10
N LEU A 131 6.17 -4.95 9.07
CA LEU A 131 6.43 -6.39 9.26
C LEU A 131 5.87 -6.92 10.59
N PRO A 132 6.07 -6.26 11.76
CA PRO A 132 5.44 -6.70 13.00
C PRO A 132 3.91 -6.72 12.93
N VAL A 133 3.29 -5.75 12.22
CA VAL A 133 1.84 -5.73 12.01
C VAL A 133 1.38 -6.95 11.21
N ALA A 134 2.14 -7.35 10.19
CA ALA A 134 1.86 -8.58 9.44
C ALA A 134 2.01 -9.83 10.33
N GLY A 135 3.01 -9.85 11.22
CA GLY A 135 3.18 -10.91 12.22
C GLY A 135 1.99 -11.03 13.17
N ASP A 136 1.47 -9.91 13.66
CA ASP A 136 0.27 -9.86 14.51
C ASP A 136 -1.00 -10.36 13.79
N LEU A 137 -1.03 -10.30 12.45
CA LEU A 137 -2.08 -10.88 11.61
C LEU A 137 -1.88 -12.38 11.33
N GLY A 138 -0.85 -13.01 11.91
CA GLY A 138 -0.54 -14.44 11.72
C GLY A 138 0.25 -14.77 10.46
N ILE A 139 0.90 -13.78 9.86
CA ILE A 139 1.74 -13.95 8.67
C ILE A 139 3.20 -14.06 9.14
N ASP A 140 3.75 -15.25 9.23
CA ASP A 140 5.14 -15.48 9.68
C ASP A 140 6.17 -15.01 8.65
N SER A 141 5.83 -15.13 7.38
CA SER A 141 6.66 -14.68 6.26
C SER A 141 5.76 -14.04 5.21
N ALA A 142 6.00 -12.77 4.92
CA ALA A 142 5.20 -12.01 3.97
C ALA A 142 5.78 -12.11 2.55
N LEU A 143 4.92 -12.45 1.58
CA LEU A 143 5.29 -12.36 0.17
C LEU A 143 5.19 -10.89 -0.27
N VAL A 144 6.28 -10.37 -0.81
CA VAL A 144 6.36 -9.02 -1.38
C VAL A 144 6.86 -9.12 -2.81
N THR A 145 6.15 -8.50 -3.73
CA THR A 145 6.48 -8.58 -5.16
C THR A 145 6.81 -7.20 -5.72
N CYS A 146 7.63 -7.16 -6.77
CA CYS A 146 7.86 -5.96 -7.55
C CYS A 146 8.08 -6.32 -9.02
N ASP A 147 7.85 -5.35 -9.92
CA ASP A 147 8.16 -5.55 -11.33
C ASP A 147 9.66 -5.81 -11.53
N VAL A 148 10.00 -6.65 -12.49
CA VAL A 148 11.40 -7.06 -12.75
C VAL A 148 12.32 -5.88 -13.05
N ASP A 149 11.79 -4.80 -13.61
CA ASP A 149 12.51 -3.57 -13.93
C ASP A 149 12.42 -2.49 -12.84
N ASN A 150 11.64 -2.73 -11.78
CA ASN A 150 11.53 -1.80 -10.64
C ASN A 150 12.69 -2.00 -9.66
N VAL A 151 13.87 -1.51 -10.04
CA VAL A 151 15.10 -1.59 -9.25
C VAL A 151 14.94 -0.94 -7.86
N ALA A 152 14.19 0.15 -7.76
CA ALA A 152 13.98 0.85 -6.50
C ALA A 152 13.23 -0.03 -5.50
N SER A 153 12.12 -0.64 -5.91
CA SER A 153 11.34 -1.55 -5.05
C SER A 153 12.13 -2.80 -4.68
N ARG A 154 12.86 -3.39 -5.63
CA ARG A 154 13.75 -4.52 -5.36
C ARG A 154 14.72 -4.21 -4.23
N LYS A 155 15.42 -3.07 -4.29
CA LYS A 155 16.36 -2.65 -3.24
C LYS A 155 15.68 -2.44 -1.88
N VAL A 156 14.47 -1.89 -1.86
CA VAL A 156 13.66 -1.73 -0.64
C VAL A 156 13.39 -3.09 0.00
N ILE A 157 12.94 -4.07 -0.79
CA ILE A 157 12.59 -5.41 -0.32
C ILE A 157 13.85 -6.15 0.19
N GLU A 158 14.92 -6.17 -0.60
CA GLU A 158 16.19 -6.81 -0.22
C GLU A 158 16.79 -6.19 1.05
N SER A 159 16.79 -4.87 1.18
CA SER A 159 17.28 -4.18 2.38
C SER A 159 16.40 -4.37 3.62
N SER A 160 15.19 -4.88 3.44
CA SER A 160 14.26 -5.25 4.51
C SER A 160 14.29 -6.75 4.87
N GLY A 161 15.29 -7.48 4.36
CA GLY A 161 15.47 -8.91 4.62
C GLY A 161 14.75 -9.83 3.64
N GLY A 162 14.29 -9.30 2.51
CA GLY A 162 13.62 -10.08 1.46
C GLY A 162 14.57 -11.07 0.78
N VAL A 163 14.14 -12.32 0.70
CA VAL A 163 14.83 -13.41 0.00
C VAL A 163 14.07 -13.72 -1.27
N LEU A 164 14.75 -13.60 -2.41
CA LEU A 164 14.15 -13.89 -3.71
C LEU A 164 13.83 -15.38 -3.83
N GLU A 165 12.57 -15.70 -4.14
CA GLU A 165 12.15 -17.07 -4.46
C GLU A 165 12.27 -17.34 -5.96
N ASP A 166 11.56 -16.56 -6.78
CA ASP A 166 11.50 -16.73 -8.22
C ASP A 166 10.98 -15.47 -8.93
N GLN A 167 10.73 -15.63 -10.23
CA GLN A 167 10.04 -14.65 -11.07
C GLN A 167 8.80 -15.30 -11.68
N ARG A 168 7.64 -14.63 -11.55
CA ARG A 168 6.38 -15.05 -12.17
C ARG A 168 5.63 -13.85 -12.76
N GLY A 169 5.04 -14.02 -13.93
CA GLY A 169 4.18 -13.00 -14.54
C GLY A 169 4.81 -11.60 -14.60
N GLY A 170 6.12 -11.50 -14.84
CA GLY A 170 6.85 -10.22 -14.86
C GLY A 170 7.15 -9.64 -13.47
N LYS A 171 6.91 -10.38 -12.39
CA LYS A 171 7.20 -10.00 -11.02
C LYS A 171 8.35 -10.80 -10.42
N LEU A 172 9.24 -10.13 -9.69
CA LEU A 172 10.13 -10.77 -8.73
C LEU A 172 9.35 -11.00 -7.44
N ARG A 173 9.50 -12.19 -6.85
CA ARG A 173 8.78 -12.63 -5.64
C ARG A 173 9.76 -12.87 -4.51
N PHE A 174 9.56 -12.14 -3.41
CA PHE A 174 10.43 -12.19 -2.24
C PHE A 174 9.63 -12.60 -1.00
N TRP A 175 10.22 -13.44 -0.17
CA TRP A 175 9.71 -13.71 1.17
C TRP A 175 10.49 -12.90 2.19
N VAL A 176 9.75 -12.21 3.06
CA VAL A 176 10.29 -11.34 4.11
C VAL A 176 9.77 -11.84 5.44
N ALA A 177 10.66 -12.23 6.35
CA ALA A 177 10.27 -12.63 7.70
C ALA A 177 9.63 -11.43 8.43
N THR A 178 8.59 -11.69 9.22
CA THR A 178 7.83 -10.65 9.95
C THR A 178 8.31 -10.48 11.39
N ALA A 179 9.14 -11.38 11.88
CA ALA A 179 9.77 -11.35 13.19
C ALA A 179 11.30 -11.40 13.08
#